data_85a686fcd1bb59a2cabcf41f5a400bdb
#
_entry.id   85a686fcd1bb59a2cabcf41f5a400bdb
#
_cell.length_a   1.000
_cell.length_b   1.000
_cell.length_c   1.000
_cell.angle_alpha   90.00
_cell.angle_beta   90.00
_cell.angle_gamma   90.00
#
_symmetry.space_group_name_H-M   'P 1'
#
loop_
_entity.id
_entity.type
_entity.pdbx_description
1 polymer ?
#
loop_
_entity_poly.entity_id
_entity_poly.type
_entity_poly.pdbx_seq_one_letter_code
_entity_poly.pdbx_strand_id
1 'polypeptide(L)'
;CSGGFRNSIKTDLFQMMIFLFLLLLLIISFIFIPFDLNQITIYNKIVNTSNPGYALIIVAILQIWSYPIHDPVMMDRGFVCSLDRTRKSFILAFFLSVICIFSFSLIGILISEVSLENTSFLNAIIDHFGFYIASLIFLLLIVSAISTLDSTLSSSAKLIVNDLGLFKKNILNGRLVMLAFSFLGLLFILFNTKDIFTAVAVSGTAATFITPTFILGVIFGLNLSKYSLVLSFIASL
;
A
#
# COMPACT_ATOMS: atom_id res chain seq x y z
N CYS A 1 -1.84 3.05 -18.88
CA CYS A 1 -0.38 2.82 -19.12
C CYS A 1 0.14 3.18 -20.53
N SER A 2 -0.69 3.59 -21.49
CA SER A 2 -0.22 3.88 -22.85
C SER A 2 0.65 5.14 -23.00
N GLY A 3 0.63 6.04 -22.04
CA GLY A 3 1.29 7.35 -22.09
C GLY A 3 2.50 7.56 -21.19
N GLY A 4 3.01 6.51 -20.55
CA GLY A 4 4.16 6.57 -19.64
C GLY A 4 3.88 7.33 -18.33
N PHE A 5 4.94 7.63 -17.58
CA PHE A 5 4.90 8.22 -16.25
C PHE A 5 4.05 9.50 -16.12
N ARG A 6 4.11 10.40 -17.12
CA ARG A 6 3.33 11.65 -17.11
C ARG A 6 1.82 11.41 -17.14
N ASN A 7 1.37 10.40 -17.87
CA ASN A 7 -0.04 10.07 -17.95
C ASN A 7 -0.50 9.31 -16.69
N SER A 8 0.37 8.50 -16.09
CA SER A 8 0.11 7.85 -14.80
C SER A 8 -0.17 8.89 -13.71
N ILE A 9 0.60 9.98 -13.63
CA ILE A 9 0.35 11.07 -12.66
C ILE A 9 -1.04 11.70 -12.88
N LYS A 10 -1.49 11.86 -14.12
CA LYS A 10 -2.82 12.43 -14.40
C LYS A 10 -3.95 11.47 -14.03
N THR A 11 -3.79 10.19 -14.33
CA THR A 11 -4.75 9.16 -13.94
C THR A 11 -4.82 9.01 -12.44
N ASP A 12 -3.68 9.05 -11.74
CA ASP A 12 -3.62 9.03 -10.28
C ASP A 12 -4.40 10.20 -9.66
N LEU A 13 -4.25 11.41 -10.19
CA LEU A 13 -4.99 12.57 -9.68
C LEU A 13 -6.50 12.39 -9.84
N PHE A 14 -6.97 11.89 -10.99
CA PHE A 14 -8.37 11.62 -11.22
C PHE A 14 -8.90 10.51 -10.30
N GLN A 15 -8.16 9.43 -10.13
CA GLN A 15 -8.49 8.33 -9.23
C GLN A 15 -8.52 8.78 -7.77
N MET A 16 -7.57 9.63 -7.37
CA MET A 16 -7.55 10.21 -6.02
C MET A 16 -8.78 11.09 -5.76
N MET A 17 -9.24 11.88 -6.74
CA MET A 17 -10.47 12.68 -6.59
C MET A 17 -11.70 11.78 -6.42
N ILE A 18 -11.81 10.73 -7.21
CA ILE A 18 -12.89 9.73 -7.08
C ILE A 18 -12.81 9.05 -5.70
N PHE A 19 -11.63 8.63 -5.29
CA PHE A 19 -11.41 7.98 -3.99
C PHE A 19 -11.84 8.88 -2.83
N LEU A 20 -11.42 10.13 -2.81
CA LEU A 20 -11.81 11.08 -1.75
C LEU A 20 -13.31 11.36 -1.74
N PHE A 21 -13.94 11.45 -2.92
CA PHE A 21 -15.38 11.61 -3.02
C PHE A 21 -16.13 10.39 -2.47
N LEU A 22 -15.73 9.18 -2.84
CA LEU A 22 -16.32 7.94 -2.33
C LEU A 22 -16.09 7.79 -0.82
N LEU A 23 -14.90 8.15 -0.33
CA LEU A 23 -14.58 8.13 1.09
C LEU A 23 -15.47 9.11 1.87
N LEU A 24 -15.69 10.30 1.34
CA LEU A 24 -16.59 11.28 1.95
C LEU A 24 -18.02 10.72 2.03
N LEU A 25 -18.53 10.12 0.94
CA LEU A 25 -19.85 9.47 0.95
C LEU A 25 -19.92 8.34 1.98
N LEU A 26 -18.87 7.55 2.11
CA LEU A 26 -18.79 6.48 3.09
C LEU A 26 -18.85 7.03 4.52
N ILE A 27 -18.04 8.05 4.84
CA ILE A 27 -18.03 8.69 6.17
C ILE A 27 -19.42 9.25 6.49
N ILE A 28 -20.04 9.96 5.56
CA ILE A 28 -21.41 10.50 5.74
C ILE A 28 -22.39 9.36 6.00
N SER A 29 -22.31 8.27 5.25
CA SER A 29 -23.18 7.10 5.43
C SER A 29 -23.03 6.49 6.83
N PHE A 30 -21.82 6.45 7.39
CA PHE A 30 -21.58 5.95 8.75
C PHE A 30 -22.17 6.85 9.84
N ILE A 31 -22.27 8.18 9.63
CA ILE A 31 -22.90 9.08 10.61
C ILE A 31 -24.39 8.76 10.82
N PHE A 32 -25.05 8.23 9.78
CA PHE A 32 -26.47 7.90 9.82
C PHE A 32 -26.77 6.48 10.31
N ILE A 33 -25.76 5.66 10.55
CA ILE A 33 -25.95 4.32 11.13
C ILE A 33 -25.97 4.46 12.65
N PRO A 34 -27.02 3.95 13.32
CA PRO A 34 -27.04 3.88 14.77
C PRO A 34 -26.01 2.86 15.25
N PHE A 35 -24.87 3.31 15.77
CA PHE A 35 -23.87 2.46 16.37
C PHE A 35 -24.18 2.23 17.85
N ASP A 36 -24.32 0.98 18.24
CA ASP A 36 -24.31 0.61 19.66
C ASP A 36 -22.88 0.32 20.11
N LEU A 37 -22.22 1.38 20.62
CA LEU A 37 -20.84 1.30 21.11
C LEU A 37 -20.69 0.33 22.30
N ASN A 38 -21.78 -0.07 22.97
CA ASN A 38 -21.73 -0.99 24.09
C ASN A 38 -21.49 -2.45 23.68
N GLN A 39 -21.68 -2.77 22.40
CA GLN A 39 -21.40 -4.10 21.85
C GLN A 39 -19.92 -4.28 21.48
N ILE A 40 -19.11 -3.20 21.48
CA ILE A 40 -17.70 -3.29 21.07
C ILE A 40 -16.86 -3.83 22.24
N THR A 41 -16.65 -5.13 22.28
CA THR A 41 -15.78 -5.80 23.27
C THR A 41 -14.28 -5.67 22.94
N ILE A 42 -13.89 -4.51 22.42
CA ILE A 42 -12.49 -4.21 22.02
C ILE A 42 -11.50 -4.45 23.17
N TYR A 43 -11.92 -4.14 24.40
CA TYR A 43 -11.04 -4.13 25.57
C TYR A 43 -10.41 -5.51 25.87
N ASN A 44 -11.18 -6.59 25.80
CA ASN A 44 -10.69 -7.93 26.12
C ASN A 44 -9.80 -8.53 25.04
N LYS A 45 -9.90 -8.09 23.77
CA LYS A 45 -9.05 -8.52 22.67
C LYS A 45 -7.70 -7.77 22.64
N ILE A 46 -7.67 -6.51 23.08
CA ILE A 46 -6.45 -5.67 23.03
C ILE A 46 -5.50 -6.02 24.19
N VAL A 47 -6.00 -6.39 25.37
CA VAL A 47 -5.18 -6.58 26.58
C VAL A 47 -4.41 -7.91 26.59
N ASN A 48 -4.68 -8.81 25.68
CA ASN A 48 -3.95 -10.09 25.62
C ASN A 48 -2.56 -9.87 25.01
N THR A 49 -1.50 -9.90 25.85
CA THR A 49 -0.09 -9.66 25.46
C THR A 49 0.46 -10.65 24.43
N SER A 50 -0.20 -11.76 24.21
CA SER A 50 0.11 -12.75 23.16
C SER A 50 -0.52 -12.43 21.80
N ASN A 51 -1.18 -11.27 21.66
CA ASN A 51 -1.85 -10.91 20.41
C ASN A 51 -0.81 -10.56 19.33
N PRO A 52 -0.82 -11.23 18.17
CA PRO A 52 0.12 -10.95 17.07
C PRO A 52 0.04 -9.49 16.56
N GLY A 53 -1.00 -8.75 16.92
CA GLY A 53 -1.17 -7.34 16.57
C GLY A 53 -0.03 -6.44 17.05
N TYR A 54 0.59 -6.73 18.21
CA TYR A 54 1.75 -5.94 18.69
C TYR A 54 2.97 -6.12 17.80
N ALA A 55 3.27 -7.35 17.39
CA ALA A 55 4.36 -7.62 16.45
C ALA A 55 4.12 -6.90 15.11
N LEU A 56 2.88 -6.88 14.64
CA LEU A 56 2.50 -6.19 13.40
C LEU A 56 2.68 -4.67 13.47
N ILE A 57 2.43 -4.04 14.60
CA ILE A 57 2.71 -2.59 14.78
C ILE A 57 4.20 -2.32 14.59
N ILE A 58 5.07 -3.12 15.18
CA ILE A 58 6.53 -2.98 15.05
C ILE A 58 6.94 -3.17 13.58
N VAL A 59 6.44 -4.22 12.94
CA VAL A 59 6.71 -4.49 11.52
C VAL A 59 6.21 -3.34 10.64
N ALA A 60 5.00 -2.82 10.88
CA ALA A 60 4.46 -1.69 10.14
C ALA A 60 5.31 -0.42 10.29
N ILE A 61 5.80 -0.12 11.50
CA ILE A 61 6.70 1.02 11.73
C ILE A 61 7.99 0.87 10.92
N LEU A 62 8.61 -0.32 10.96
CA LEU A 62 9.83 -0.59 10.20
C LEU A 62 9.60 -0.50 8.68
N GLN A 63 8.49 -1.02 8.19
CA GLN A 63 8.10 -0.93 6.78
C GLN A 63 7.90 0.52 6.34
N ILE A 64 7.14 1.32 7.10
CA ILE A 64 6.89 2.73 6.78
C ILE A 64 8.20 3.52 6.73
N TRP A 65 9.13 3.24 7.63
CA TRP A 65 10.44 3.87 7.63
C TRP A 65 11.29 3.51 6.41
N SER A 66 11.18 2.28 5.93
CA SER A 66 11.93 1.81 4.77
C SER A 66 11.30 2.26 3.43
N TYR A 67 10.01 2.54 3.40
CA TYR A 67 9.25 2.82 2.18
C TYR A 67 9.86 3.90 1.27
N PRO A 68 10.24 5.09 1.79
CA PRO A 68 10.85 6.14 0.95
C PRO A 68 12.17 5.73 0.30
N ILE A 69 12.81 4.68 0.81
CA ILE A 69 14.16 4.25 0.38
C ILE A 69 14.05 3.22 -0.75
N HIS A 70 13.07 2.33 -0.71
CA HIS A 70 12.98 1.20 -1.64
C HIS A 70 11.83 1.30 -2.63
N ASP A 71 10.83 2.14 -2.40
CA ASP A 71 9.69 2.28 -3.30
C ASP A 71 10.00 3.27 -4.44
N PRO A 72 10.14 2.78 -5.68
CA PRO A 72 10.43 3.65 -6.82
C PRO A 72 9.30 4.65 -7.08
N VAL A 73 8.05 4.34 -6.72
CA VAL A 73 6.91 5.25 -6.89
C VAL A 73 7.07 6.49 -6.00
N MET A 74 7.44 6.30 -4.74
CA MET A 74 7.68 7.39 -3.78
C MET A 74 8.90 8.21 -4.18
N MET A 75 10.00 7.55 -4.54
CA MET A 75 11.22 8.23 -4.98
C MET A 75 10.96 9.09 -6.21
N ASP A 76 10.33 8.55 -7.23
CA ASP A 76 10.03 9.27 -8.46
C ASP A 76 9.22 10.54 -8.22
N ARG A 77 8.24 10.48 -7.35
CA ARG A 77 7.39 11.62 -7.00
C ARG A 77 8.15 12.71 -6.23
N GLY A 78 9.14 12.34 -5.44
CA GLY A 78 9.99 13.27 -4.71
C GLY A 78 10.79 14.19 -5.62
N PHE A 79 11.11 13.77 -6.86
CA PHE A 79 11.92 14.53 -7.82
C PHE A 79 11.12 15.27 -8.90
N VAL A 80 9.80 15.19 -8.90
CA VAL A 80 8.94 15.83 -9.93
C VAL A 80 8.87 17.35 -9.76
N CYS A 81 8.98 17.85 -8.53
CA CYS A 81 8.80 19.27 -8.18
C CYS A 81 10.00 19.82 -7.41
N SER A 82 10.02 21.14 -7.20
CA SER A 82 10.99 21.78 -6.28
C SER A 82 10.81 21.28 -4.85
N LEU A 83 11.90 21.26 -4.08
CA LEU A 83 11.94 20.73 -2.71
C LEU A 83 10.82 21.29 -1.81
N ASP A 84 10.56 22.60 -1.87
CA ASP A 84 9.52 23.25 -1.07
C ASP A 84 8.11 22.76 -1.42
N ARG A 85 7.84 22.60 -2.71
CA ARG A 85 6.53 22.06 -3.17
C ARG A 85 6.38 20.60 -2.78
N THR A 86 7.43 19.81 -2.96
CA THR A 86 7.45 18.41 -2.55
C THR A 86 7.17 18.28 -1.06
N ARG A 87 7.86 19.04 -0.21
CA ARG A 87 7.64 19.04 1.24
C ARG A 87 6.19 19.37 1.62
N LYS A 88 5.61 20.43 1.04
CA LYS A 88 4.22 20.81 1.29
C LYS A 88 3.25 19.72 0.84
N SER A 89 3.49 19.10 -0.30
CA SER A 89 2.66 18.00 -0.82
C SER A 89 2.71 16.77 0.07
N PHE A 90 3.89 16.40 0.59
CA PHE A 90 4.02 15.27 1.52
C PHE A 90 3.33 15.55 2.87
N ILE A 91 3.41 16.78 3.38
CA ILE A 91 2.70 17.16 4.61
C ILE A 91 1.17 17.06 4.41
N LEU A 92 0.65 17.58 3.29
CA LEU A 92 -0.77 17.46 2.97
C LEU A 92 -1.19 15.99 2.80
N ALA A 93 -0.40 15.21 2.09
CA ALA A 93 -0.64 13.78 1.90
C ALA A 93 -0.65 13.03 3.24
N PHE A 94 0.21 13.40 4.19
CA PHE A 94 0.23 12.83 5.54
C PHE A 94 -1.13 13.01 6.24
N PHE A 95 -1.67 14.24 6.28
CA PHE A 95 -2.96 14.48 6.93
C PHE A 95 -4.11 13.73 6.25
N LEU A 96 -4.14 13.72 4.92
CA LEU A 96 -5.14 12.95 4.18
C LEU A 96 -5.02 11.44 4.44
N SER A 97 -3.80 10.91 4.48
CA SER A 97 -3.55 9.50 4.78
C SER A 97 -4.01 9.12 6.19
N VAL A 98 -3.78 9.98 7.19
CA VAL A 98 -4.26 9.75 8.56
C VAL A 98 -5.79 9.62 8.59
N ILE A 99 -6.51 10.51 7.90
CA ILE A 99 -7.97 10.43 7.81
C ILE A 99 -8.41 9.12 7.15
N CYS A 100 -7.78 8.74 6.04
CA CYS A 100 -8.08 7.49 5.33
C CYS A 100 -7.83 6.26 6.23
N ILE A 101 -6.64 6.18 6.85
CA ILE A 101 -6.26 5.05 7.71
C ILE A 101 -7.23 4.94 8.89
N PHE A 102 -7.55 6.07 9.54
CA PHE A 102 -8.47 6.08 10.66
C PHE A 102 -9.87 5.62 10.25
N SER A 103 -10.39 6.09 9.11
CA SER A 103 -11.69 5.69 8.58
C SER A 103 -11.76 4.19 8.28
N PHE A 104 -10.75 3.65 7.59
CA PHE A 104 -10.70 2.20 7.30
C PHE A 104 -10.46 1.35 8.54
N SER A 105 -9.69 1.85 9.52
CA SER A 105 -9.49 1.15 10.79
C SER A 105 -10.79 1.03 11.58
N LEU A 106 -11.60 2.08 11.62
CA LEU A 106 -12.92 2.03 12.24
C LEU A 106 -13.82 0.98 11.56
N ILE A 107 -13.85 0.97 10.23
CA ILE A 107 -14.60 -0.04 9.47
C ILE A 107 -14.11 -1.46 9.82
N GLY A 108 -12.79 -1.67 9.87
CA GLY A 108 -12.19 -2.94 10.23
C GLY A 108 -12.58 -3.42 11.63
N ILE A 109 -12.58 -2.51 12.62
CA ILE A 109 -13.03 -2.80 13.99
C ILE A 109 -14.49 -3.23 13.99
N LEU A 110 -15.36 -2.50 13.31
CA LEU A 110 -16.79 -2.78 13.28
C LEU A 110 -17.10 -4.13 12.62
N ILE A 111 -16.38 -4.48 11.56
CA ILE A 111 -16.54 -5.78 10.89
C ILE A 111 -15.98 -6.92 11.75
N SER A 112 -14.94 -6.69 12.55
CA SER A 112 -14.31 -7.73 13.37
C SER A 112 -15.23 -8.28 14.48
N GLU A 113 -16.27 -7.54 14.86
CA GLU A 113 -17.30 -7.98 15.82
C GLU A 113 -18.31 -8.94 15.19
N VAL A 114 -18.46 -8.91 13.85
CA VAL A 114 -19.29 -9.88 13.13
C VAL A 114 -18.48 -11.17 13.03
N SER A 115 -18.90 -12.23 13.68
CA SER A 115 -18.21 -13.53 13.66
C SER A 115 -18.05 -14.02 12.22
N LEU A 116 -16.83 -13.95 11.71
CA LEU A 116 -16.46 -14.33 10.34
C LEU A 116 -16.27 -15.87 10.20
N GLU A 117 -16.62 -16.66 11.19
CA GLU A 117 -16.26 -18.07 11.26
C GLU A 117 -16.73 -18.90 10.04
N ASN A 118 -17.76 -18.44 9.29
CA ASN A 118 -18.28 -19.18 8.13
C ASN A 118 -18.72 -18.30 6.94
N THR A 119 -18.50 -16.99 6.96
CA THR A 119 -18.94 -16.09 5.88
C THR A 119 -17.75 -15.43 5.18
N SER A 120 -17.85 -15.21 3.86
CA SER A 120 -16.84 -14.40 3.16
C SER A 120 -16.89 -12.96 3.68
N PHE A 121 -15.73 -12.28 3.69
CA PHE A 121 -15.62 -10.87 4.08
C PHE A 121 -16.67 -9.98 3.40
N LEU A 122 -16.98 -10.25 2.13
CA LEU A 122 -18.02 -9.55 1.38
C LEU A 122 -19.41 -9.72 2.01
N ASN A 123 -19.79 -10.95 2.29
CA ASN A 123 -21.11 -11.25 2.84
C ASN A 123 -21.25 -10.63 4.24
N ALA A 124 -20.21 -10.71 5.06
CA ALA A 124 -20.21 -10.08 6.38
C ALA A 124 -20.45 -8.56 6.31
N ILE A 125 -19.84 -7.86 5.35
CA ILE A 125 -20.09 -6.43 5.16
C ILE A 125 -21.52 -6.17 4.68
N ILE A 126 -22.03 -6.96 3.75
CA ILE A 126 -23.40 -6.80 3.21
C ILE A 126 -24.42 -7.05 4.31
N ASP A 127 -24.23 -8.10 5.09
CA ASP A 127 -25.19 -8.51 6.14
C ASP A 127 -25.21 -7.49 7.29
N HIS A 128 -24.08 -6.88 7.61
CA HIS A 128 -23.98 -5.94 8.73
C HIS A 128 -24.30 -4.49 8.35
N PHE A 129 -23.80 -4.02 7.22
CA PHE A 129 -23.92 -2.60 6.80
C PHE A 129 -24.89 -2.38 5.63
N GLY A 130 -25.41 -3.46 5.05
CA GLY A 130 -26.28 -3.42 3.88
C GLY A 130 -25.51 -3.22 2.56
N PHE A 131 -26.21 -3.51 1.47
CA PHE A 131 -25.64 -3.53 0.11
C PHE A 131 -25.04 -2.19 -0.33
N TYR A 132 -25.64 -1.07 0.06
CA TYR A 132 -25.16 0.25 -0.34
C TYR A 132 -23.77 0.56 0.20
N ILE A 133 -23.55 0.37 1.50
CA ILE A 133 -22.26 0.62 2.14
C ILE A 133 -21.21 -0.37 1.68
N ALA A 134 -21.58 -1.64 1.55
CA ALA A 134 -20.72 -2.65 0.97
C ALA A 134 -20.23 -2.24 -0.43
N SER A 135 -21.12 -1.75 -1.28
CA SER A 135 -20.77 -1.28 -2.62
C SER A 135 -19.80 -0.09 -2.60
N LEU A 136 -19.97 0.87 -1.68
CA LEU A 136 -19.04 1.99 -1.53
C LEU A 136 -17.64 1.51 -1.10
N ILE A 137 -17.56 0.60 -0.14
CA ILE A 137 -16.29 0.00 0.30
C ILE A 137 -15.60 -0.71 -0.87
N PHE A 138 -16.34 -1.51 -1.63
CA PHE A 138 -15.78 -2.20 -2.81
C PHE A 138 -15.28 -1.26 -3.88
N LEU A 139 -16.04 -0.22 -4.21
CA LEU A 139 -15.60 0.80 -5.17
C LEU A 139 -14.32 1.49 -4.71
N LEU A 140 -14.21 1.84 -3.42
CA LEU A 140 -13.01 2.40 -2.83
C LEU A 140 -11.80 1.46 -2.98
N LEU A 141 -11.97 0.17 -2.67
CA LEU A 141 -10.91 -0.83 -2.80
C LEU A 141 -10.49 -1.00 -4.26
N ILE A 142 -11.42 -1.05 -5.20
CA ILE A 142 -11.13 -1.18 -6.63
C ILE A 142 -10.37 0.04 -7.15
N VAL A 143 -10.81 1.26 -6.82
CA VAL A 143 -10.14 2.51 -7.24
C VAL A 143 -8.73 2.58 -6.69
N SER A 144 -8.55 2.24 -5.41
CA SER A 144 -7.24 2.18 -4.76
C SER A 144 -6.31 1.15 -5.42
N ALA A 145 -6.82 -0.06 -5.68
CA ALA A 145 -6.04 -1.12 -6.32
C ALA A 145 -5.59 -0.74 -7.75
N ILE A 146 -6.48 -0.14 -8.54
CA ILE A 146 -6.15 0.30 -9.92
C ILE A 146 -5.09 1.40 -9.88
N SER A 147 -5.20 2.38 -8.97
CA SER A 147 -4.22 3.45 -8.81
C SER A 147 -2.84 2.91 -8.44
N THR A 148 -2.79 2.00 -7.47
CA THR A 148 -1.54 1.36 -7.04
C THR A 148 -0.90 0.56 -8.17
N LEU A 149 -1.67 -0.23 -8.90
CA LEU A 149 -1.17 -1.02 -10.05
C LEU A 149 -0.60 -0.13 -11.15
N ASP A 150 -1.30 0.93 -11.54
CA ASP A 150 -0.84 1.84 -12.61
C ASP A 150 0.48 2.51 -12.22
N SER A 151 0.56 3.02 -11.01
CA SER A 151 1.77 3.66 -10.47
C SER A 151 2.95 2.69 -10.38
N THR A 152 2.74 1.51 -9.82
CA THR A 152 3.79 0.49 -9.64
C THR A 152 4.32 -0.01 -10.96
N LEU A 153 3.45 -0.32 -11.92
CA LEU A 153 3.86 -0.79 -13.25
C LEU A 153 4.63 0.29 -14.02
N SER A 154 4.20 1.55 -13.94
CA SER A 154 4.88 2.66 -14.64
C SER A 154 6.24 2.96 -14.05
N SER A 155 6.38 2.96 -12.72
CA SER A 155 7.67 3.19 -12.04
C SER A 155 8.63 2.01 -12.21
N SER A 156 8.14 0.77 -12.18
CA SER A 156 8.97 -0.42 -12.47
C SER A 156 9.51 -0.41 -13.90
N ALA A 157 8.68 -0.02 -14.87
CA ALA A 157 9.12 0.11 -16.25
C ALA A 157 10.17 1.22 -16.43
N LYS A 158 9.99 2.37 -15.75
CA LYS A 158 10.98 3.45 -15.73
C LYS A 158 12.29 2.97 -15.12
N LEU A 159 12.26 2.32 -13.99
CA LEU A 159 13.43 1.78 -13.30
C LEU A 159 14.24 0.85 -14.22
N ILE A 160 13.58 -0.11 -14.87
CA ILE A 160 14.27 -1.11 -15.70
C ILE A 160 14.80 -0.51 -17.01
N VAL A 161 14.00 0.31 -17.68
CA VAL A 161 14.35 0.82 -19.02
C VAL A 161 15.23 2.07 -18.93
N ASN A 162 14.93 3.01 -18.02
CA ASN A 162 15.60 4.29 -17.98
C ASN A 162 16.77 4.32 -17.00
N ASP A 163 16.56 3.83 -15.77
CA ASP A 163 17.50 3.98 -14.69
C ASP A 163 18.56 2.86 -14.71
N LEU A 164 18.15 1.61 -14.83
CA LEU A 164 19.06 0.47 -14.98
C LEU A 164 19.57 0.29 -16.41
N GLY A 165 18.87 0.83 -17.41
CA GLY A 165 19.29 0.77 -18.80
C GLY A 165 19.40 -0.64 -19.39
N LEU A 166 18.64 -1.61 -18.83
CA LEU A 166 18.67 -3.02 -19.30
C LEU A 166 18.10 -3.19 -20.71
N PHE A 167 17.27 -2.25 -21.16
CA PHE A 167 16.71 -2.23 -22.51
C PHE A 167 16.91 -0.87 -23.16
N LYS A 168 16.83 -0.81 -24.48
CA LYS A 168 16.85 0.48 -25.22
C LYS A 168 15.70 1.37 -24.73
N LYS A 169 15.99 2.66 -24.52
CA LYS A 169 15.02 3.67 -24.06
C LYS A 169 13.96 3.91 -25.13
N ASN A 170 12.94 3.07 -25.15
CA ASN A 170 11.84 3.09 -26.10
C ASN A 170 10.52 2.82 -25.35
N ILE A 171 9.45 3.48 -25.80
CA ILE A 171 8.08 3.29 -25.27
C ILE A 171 7.65 1.82 -25.38
N LEU A 172 8.03 1.13 -26.44
CA LEU A 172 7.68 -0.27 -26.67
C LEU A 172 8.30 -1.18 -25.58
N ASN A 173 9.57 -0.97 -25.26
CA ASN A 173 10.26 -1.70 -24.20
C ASN A 173 9.63 -1.42 -22.84
N GLY A 174 9.25 -0.17 -22.56
CA GLY A 174 8.49 0.16 -21.34
C GLY A 174 7.19 -0.61 -21.22
N ARG A 175 6.41 -0.70 -22.31
CA ARG A 175 5.16 -1.49 -22.33
C ARG A 175 5.39 -2.98 -22.15
N LEU A 176 6.44 -3.54 -22.76
CA LEU A 176 6.81 -4.94 -22.60
C LEU A 176 7.18 -5.26 -21.15
N VAL A 177 7.93 -4.38 -20.50
CA VAL A 177 8.27 -4.52 -19.08
C VAL A 177 7.01 -4.48 -18.21
N MET A 178 6.09 -3.54 -18.44
CA MET A 178 4.80 -3.49 -17.72
C MET A 178 4.01 -4.80 -17.88
N LEU A 179 3.91 -5.32 -19.11
CA LEU A 179 3.24 -6.59 -19.38
C LEU A 179 3.92 -7.78 -18.68
N ALA A 180 5.25 -7.82 -18.70
CA ALA A 180 6.01 -8.86 -18.00
C ALA A 180 5.76 -8.83 -16.48
N PHE A 181 5.78 -7.66 -15.86
CA PHE A 181 5.46 -7.51 -14.43
C PHE A 181 4.02 -7.87 -14.11
N SER A 182 3.05 -7.48 -14.96
CA SER A 182 1.65 -7.87 -14.80
C SER A 182 1.48 -9.38 -14.86
N PHE A 183 2.17 -10.03 -15.81
CA PHE A 183 2.13 -11.50 -15.96
C PHE A 183 2.78 -12.20 -14.76
N LEU A 184 3.93 -11.72 -14.28
CA LEU A 184 4.57 -12.26 -13.08
C LEU A 184 3.67 -12.10 -11.84
N GLY A 185 2.99 -10.96 -11.69
CA GLY A 185 2.02 -10.74 -10.62
C GLY A 185 0.84 -11.72 -10.69
N LEU A 186 0.32 -12.00 -11.89
CA LEU A 186 -0.73 -12.99 -12.09
C LEU A 186 -0.25 -14.41 -11.75
N LEU A 187 0.96 -14.79 -12.17
CA LEU A 187 1.56 -16.07 -11.80
C LEU A 187 1.71 -16.19 -10.28
N PHE A 188 2.15 -15.13 -9.61
CA PHE A 188 2.27 -15.12 -8.16
C PHE A 188 0.94 -15.38 -7.45
N ILE A 189 -0.16 -14.79 -7.93
CA ILE A 189 -1.50 -15.03 -7.39
C ILE A 189 -1.95 -16.47 -7.59
N LEU A 190 -1.60 -17.11 -8.74
CA LEU A 190 -1.98 -18.48 -9.03
C LEU A 190 -1.27 -19.51 -8.14
N PHE A 191 -0.03 -19.21 -7.72
CA PHE A 191 0.79 -20.11 -6.90
C PHE A 191 0.76 -19.82 -5.41
N ASN A 192 0.23 -18.67 -5.00
CA ASN A 192 0.21 -18.24 -3.61
C ASN A 192 -1.11 -18.58 -2.92
N THR A 193 -1.03 -18.72 -1.60
CA THR A 193 -2.20 -18.90 -0.74
C THR A 193 -3.12 -17.69 -0.79
N LYS A 194 -4.41 -17.89 -0.60
CA LYS A 194 -5.45 -16.86 -0.63
C LYS A 194 -5.37 -15.85 0.54
N ASP A 195 -4.33 -15.93 1.35
CA ASP A 195 -4.14 -15.06 2.51
C ASP A 195 -3.38 -13.79 2.09
N ILE A 196 -4.14 -12.72 1.89
CA ILE A 196 -3.63 -11.38 1.56
C ILE A 196 -2.68 -10.86 2.64
N PHE A 197 -2.93 -11.22 3.90
CA PHE A 197 -2.14 -10.75 5.04
C PHE A 197 -0.71 -11.31 4.99
N THR A 198 -0.56 -12.60 4.75
CA THR A 198 0.74 -13.25 4.57
C THR A 198 1.48 -12.67 3.35
N ALA A 199 0.78 -12.41 2.24
CA ALA A 199 1.39 -11.81 1.06
C ALA A 199 1.95 -10.40 1.34
N VAL A 200 1.21 -9.56 2.08
CA VAL A 200 1.65 -8.21 2.48
C VAL A 200 2.81 -8.29 3.45
N ALA A 201 2.78 -9.18 4.43
CA ALA A 201 3.86 -9.35 5.39
C ALA A 201 5.16 -9.79 4.72
N VAL A 202 5.10 -10.78 3.83
CA VAL A 202 6.27 -11.27 3.07
C VAL A 202 6.83 -10.18 2.15
N SER A 203 5.99 -9.45 1.41
CA SER A 203 6.45 -8.35 0.55
C SER A 203 7.10 -7.23 1.35
N GLY A 204 6.57 -6.91 2.53
CA GLY A 204 7.11 -5.91 3.42
C GLY A 204 8.47 -6.29 4.00
N THR A 205 8.64 -7.52 4.48
CA THR A 205 9.92 -8.01 4.99
C THR A 205 10.98 -8.05 3.89
N ALA A 206 10.63 -8.56 2.70
CA ALA A 206 11.54 -8.55 1.55
C ALA A 206 11.99 -7.13 1.17
N ALA A 207 11.11 -6.14 1.28
CA ALA A 207 11.45 -4.76 0.95
C ALA A 207 12.41 -4.10 1.97
N THR A 208 12.48 -4.57 3.20
CA THR A 208 13.31 -3.96 4.25
C THR A 208 14.82 -4.23 4.10
N PHE A 209 15.25 -5.12 3.18
CA PHE A 209 16.67 -5.49 3.03
C PHE A 209 17.60 -4.30 2.73
N ILE A 210 17.10 -3.26 2.06
CA ILE A 210 17.89 -2.06 1.73
C ILE A 210 18.09 -1.15 2.95
N THR A 211 17.19 -1.20 3.93
CA THR A 211 17.16 -0.27 5.07
C THR A 211 18.46 -0.26 5.89
N PRO A 212 19.05 -1.39 6.30
CA PRO A 212 20.29 -1.39 7.07
C PRO A 212 21.46 -0.77 6.29
N THR A 213 21.57 -1.11 4.99
CA THR A 213 22.65 -0.59 4.14
C THR A 213 22.50 0.91 3.89
N PHE A 214 21.26 1.40 3.73
CA PHE A 214 21.01 2.83 3.59
C PHE A 214 21.31 3.59 4.88
N ILE A 215 20.83 3.14 6.02
CA ILE A 215 21.07 3.79 7.31
C ILE A 215 22.59 3.85 7.60
N LEU A 216 23.27 2.73 7.49
CA LEU A 216 24.70 2.66 7.80
C LEU A 216 25.55 3.43 6.75
N GLY A 217 25.24 3.28 5.46
CA GLY A 217 26.03 3.89 4.38
C GLY A 217 25.73 5.37 4.18
N VAL A 218 24.44 5.77 4.16
CA VAL A 218 24.05 7.15 3.81
C VAL A 218 23.94 8.03 5.05
N ILE A 219 23.28 7.55 6.12
CA ILE A 219 23.04 8.37 7.31
C ILE A 219 24.29 8.43 8.19
N PHE A 220 24.93 7.28 8.45
CA PHE A 220 26.17 7.23 9.26
C PHE A 220 27.45 7.39 8.47
N GLY A 221 27.38 7.46 7.12
CA GLY A 221 28.55 7.67 6.27
C GLY A 221 29.58 6.55 6.30
N LEU A 222 29.19 5.32 6.69
CA LEU A 222 30.10 4.19 6.75
C LEU A 222 30.37 3.61 5.37
N ASN A 223 31.63 3.29 5.11
CA ASN A 223 32.04 2.61 3.87
C ASN A 223 31.63 1.14 3.93
N LEU A 224 30.47 0.84 3.36
CA LEU A 224 29.93 -0.51 3.33
C LEU A 224 30.50 -1.31 2.16
N SER A 225 30.83 -2.57 2.42
CA SER A 225 31.19 -3.53 1.37
C SER A 225 29.96 -3.87 0.52
N LYS A 226 30.17 -4.16 -0.77
CA LYS A 226 29.10 -4.70 -1.66
C LYS A 226 28.47 -5.98 -1.11
N TYR A 227 29.16 -6.73 -0.29
CA TYR A 227 28.65 -7.94 0.38
C TYR A 227 27.62 -7.62 1.46
N SER A 228 27.63 -6.42 2.06
CA SER A 228 26.65 -6.04 3.09
C SER A 228 25.23 -6.01 2.53
N LEU A 229 25.04 -5.56 1.29
CA LEU A 229 23.75 -5.56 0.61
C LEU A 229 23.25 -6.99 0.34
N VAL A 230 24.16 -7.88 -0.10
CA VAL A 230 23.83 -9.30 -0.34
C VAL A 230 23.45 -9.98 0.97
N LEU A 231 24.20 -9.74 2.04
CA LEU A 231 23.89 -10.29 3.37
C LEU A 231 22.54 -9.79 3.90
N SER A 232 22.25 -8.49 3.75
CA SER A 232 20.95 -7.93 4.14
C SER A 232 19.80 -8.55 3.33
N PHE A 233 20.01 -8.81 2.04
CA PHE A 233 19.02 -9.47 1.20
C PHE A 233 18.76 -10.92 1.65
N ILE A 234 19.82 -11.69 1.88
CA ILE A 234 19.69 -13.09 2.37
C ILE A 234 19.01 -13.11 3.75
N ALA A 235 19.32 -12.16 4.63
CA ALA A 235 18.73 -12.09 5.96
C ALA A 235 17.25 -11.66 5.95
N SER A 236 16.75 -11.06 4.87
CA SER A 236 15.36 -10.64 4.72
C SER A 236 14.44 -11.70 4.08
N LEU A 237 15.01 -12.76 3.54
CA LEU A 237 14.30 -13.92 2.97
C LEU A 237 14.03 -14.98 4.03
#